data_4af3dcb1ad1eaa1283f721d63b308ec4
#
_entry.id   4af3dcb1ad1eaa1283f721d63b308ec4
#
_cell.length_a   1.000
_cell.length_b   1.000
_cell.length_c   1.000
_cell.angle_alpha   90.00
_cell.angle_beta   90.00
_cell.angle_gamma   90.00
#
_symmetry.space_group_name_H-M   'P 1'
#
loop_
_entity.id
_entity.type
_entity.pdbx_description
1 polymer ?
#
loop_
_entity_poly.entity_id
_entity_poly.type
_entity_poly.pdbx_seq_one_letter_code
_entity_poly.pdbx_strand_id
1 'polypeptide(L)'
;IEVCRLKVGDLNIEEKELQFKAKNSSLKTKLIPKLLLEDLPDLSKLDPNLDLFTPQAIGGEWNISPDNKRGYFSNRFKKVVKDKFGLGIDYGLYSYRHTYITMIYRELTKQYSEFEAKSRLMQITGHSSMKSLEAYLRDIDAILAEDYSSYIEQSKKDK
;
A
#
# COMPACT_ATOMS: atom_id res chain seq x y z
N ILE A 1 8.12 -6.76 5.97
CA ILE A 1 8.87 -6.79 7.24
C ILE A 1 8.72 -5.48 8.04
N GLU A 2 8.58 -4.33 7.38
CA GLU A 2 8.40 -3.02 8.03
C GLU A 2 7.18 -3.02 8.94
N VAL A 3 6.03 -3.46 8.42
CA VAL A 3 4.78 -3.60 9.19
C VAL A 3 4.93 -4.51 10.43
N CYS A 4 5.79 -5.54 10.34
CA CYS A 4 6.05 -6.46 11.45
C CYS A 4 6.91 -5.86 12.58
N ARG A 5 7.44 -4.67 12.39
CA ARG A 5 8.26 -3.94 13.37
C ARG A 5 7.52 -2.80 14.04
N LEU A 6 6.34 -2.45 13.54
CA LEU A 6 5.56 -1.35 14.06
C LEU A 6 5.16 -1.58 15.50
N LYS A 7 5.31 -0.53 16.30
CA LYS A 7 4.87 -0.44 17.68
C LYS A 7 3.66 0.49 17.80
N VAL A 8 2.94 0.38 18.88
CA VAL A 8 1.83 1.30 19.18
C VAL A 8 2.32 2.75 19.19
N GLY A 9 3.49 3.01 19.78
CA GLY A 9 4.09 4.34 19.84
C GLY A 9 4.59 4.91 18.51
N ASP A 10 4.62 4.11 17.43
CA ASP A 10 4.93 4.62 16.09
C ASP A 10 3.75 5.39 15.45
N LEU A 11 2.57 5.34 16.07
CA LEU A 11 1.37 6.05 15.62
C LEU A 11 1.13 7.30 16.49
N ASN A 12 1.03 8.44 15.83
CA ASN A 12 0.47 9.67 16.41
C ASN A 12 -0.94 9.86 15.85
N ILE A 13 -1.96 9.48 16.65
CA ILE A 13 -3.36 9.51 16.20
C ILE A 13 -3.87 10.95 16.09
N GLU A 14 -3.41 11.87 16.95
CA GLU A 14 -3.83 13.28 16.94
C GLU A 14 -3.37 13.97 15.66
N GLU A 15 -2.10 13.79 15.28
CA GLU A 15 -1.51 14.33 14.07
C GLU A 15 -1.79 13.45 12.83
N LYS A 16 -2.39 12.28 13.02
CA LYS A 16 -2.66 11.29 11.96
C LYS A 16 -1.39 10.83 11.24
N GLU A 17 -0.33 10.63 11.99
CA GLU A 17 0.99 10.26 11.47
C GLU A 17 1.43 8.89 11.92
N LEU A 18 2.08 8.18 11.00
CA LEU A 18 2.81 6.94 11.23
C LEU A 18 4.29 7.19 11.01
N GLN A 19 5.10 6.93 12.03
CA GLN A 19 6.56 6.96 11.93
C GLN A 19 7.10 5.55 11.79
N PHE A 20 7.99 5.32 10.83
CA PHE A 20 8.59 4.00 10.64
C PHE A 20 9.98 4.09 10.01
N LYS A 21 10.80 3.10 10.32
CA LYS A 21 12.12 2.95 9.72
C LYS A 21 12.06 1.97 8.56
N ALA A 22 12.12 2.48 7.34
CA ALA A 22 12.23 1.64 6.14
C ALA A 22 13.63 1.03 6.03
N LYS A 23 13.75 -0.07 5.27
CA LYS A 23 15.04 -0.74 5.06
C LYS A 23 16.06 0.25 4.47
N ASN A 24 17.21 0.36 5.11
CA ASN A 24 18.33 1.24 4.68
C ASN A 24 17.96 2.73 4.54
N SER A 25 17.02 3.22 5.31
CA SER A 25 16.63 4.63 5.28
C SER A 25 16.52 5.25 6.68
N SER A 26 16.52 6.59 6.75
CA SER A 26 16.14 7.34 7.93
C SER A 26 14.69 7.07 8.35
N LEU A 27 14.32 7.51 9.54
CA LEU A 27 12.92 7.54 9.99
C LEU A 27 12.06 8.29 8.96
N LYS A 28 10.94 7.72 8.60
CA LYS A 28 9.96 8.30 7.67
C LYS A 28 8.64 8.52 8.37
N THR A 29 8.02 9.64 8.08
CA THR A 29 6.67 9.95 8.52
C THR A 29 5.70 9.84 7.34
N LYS A 30 4.55 9.23 7.56
CA LYS A 30 3.47 9.11 6.59
C LYS A 30 2.15 9.46 7.24
N LEU A 31 1.29 10.13 6.48
CA LEU A 31 -0.08 10.35 6.88
C LEU A 31 -0.82 9.01 7.00
N ILE A 32 -1.57 8.84 8.08
CA ILE A 32 -2.52 7.73 8.22
C ILE A 32 -3.84 8.18 7.58
N PRO A 33 -4.30 7.51 6.51
CA PRO A 33 -5.58 7.84 5.90
C PRO A 33 -6.74 7.71 6.90
N LYS A 34 -7.73 8.61 6.80
CA LYS A 34 -8.92 8.61 7.67
C LYS A 34 -9.58 7.23 7.74
N LEU A 35 -9.69 6.54 6.61
CA LEU A 35 -10.23 5.19 6.50
C LEU A 35 -9.54 4.19 7.46
N LEU A 36 -8.22 4.28 7.61
CA LEU A 36 -7.48 3.40 8.54
C LEU A 36 -7.63 3.83 9.99
N LEU A 37 -7.78 5.13 10.26
CA LEU A 37 -8.01 5.63 11.62
C LEU A 37 -9.36 5.17 12.17
N GLU A 38 -10.38 5.10 11.33
CA GLU A 38 -11.73 4.65 11.70
C GLU A 38 -11.76 3.16 12.12
N ASP A 39 -10.84 2.35 11.56
CA ASP A 39 -10.73 0.92 11.87
C ASP A 39 -9.79 0.61 13.05
N LEU A 40 -9.05 1.60 13.54
CA LEU A 40 -8.16 1.38 14.69
C LEU A 40 -8.94 1.40 16.01
N PRO A 41 -8.64 0.47 16.92
CA PRO A 41 -9.15 0.54 18.28
C PRO A 41 -8.54 1.73 19.04
N ASP A 42 -9.10 2.06 20.18
CA ASP A 42 -8.50 3.05 21.10
C ASP A 42 -7.14 2.53 21.62
N LEU A 43 -6.08 3.16 21.17
CA LEU A 43 -4.69 2.84 21.54
C LEU A 43 -4.15 3.71 22.67
N SER A 44 -4.89 4.70 23.14
CA SER A 44 -4.43 5.75 24.08
C SER A 44 -3.97 5.20 25.43
N LYS A 45 -4.48 4.03 25.83
CA LYS A 45 -4.18 3.38 27.12
C LYS A 45 -3.17 2.24 27.00
N LEU A 46 -2.65 1.98 25.80
CA LEU A 46 -1.70 0.89 25.57
C LEU A 46 -0.28 1.37 25.76
N ASP A 47 0.59 0.47 26.23
CA ASP A 47 2.02 0.75 26.29
C ASP A 47 2.57 0.98 24.86
N PRO A 48 3.26 2.11 24.61
CA PRO A 48 3.85 2.44 23.32
C PRO A 48 4.82 1.37 22.75
N ASN A 49 5.41 0.55 23.61
CA ASN A 49 6.35 -0.49 23.23
C ASN A 49 5.68 -1.79 22.74
N LEU A 50 4.39 -1.94 22.89
CA LEU A 50 3.67 -3.10 22.37
C LEU A 50 3.75 -3.17 20.84
N ASP A 51 3.78 -4.40 20.32
CA ASP A 51 3.69 -4.61 18.88
C ASP A 51 2.31 -4.15 18.37
N LEU A 52 2.30 -3.37 17.28
CA LEU A 52 1.04 -2.87 16.74
C LEU A 52 0.17 -4.02 16.23
N PHE A 53 0.75 -4.94 15.46
CA PHE A 53 0.03 -6.09 14.92
C PHE A 53 0.49 -7.39 15.55
N THR A 54 -0.44 -8.10 16.18
CA THR A 54 -0.21 -9.43 16.77
C THR A 54 -1.23 -10.45 16.24
N PRO A 55 -1.04 -11.76 16.51
CA PRO A 55 -2.02 -12.77 16.11
C PRO A 55 -3.41 -12.59 16.73
N GLN A 56 -3.48 -12.02 17.93
CA GLN A 56 -4.69 -11.92 18.73
C GLN A 56 -5.40 -10.58 18.56
N ALA A 57 -4.64 -9.47 18.50
CA ALA A 57 -5.21 -8.13 18.52
C ALA A 57 -4.24 -7.09 17.96
N ILE A 58 -4.72 -5.87 17.80
CA ILE A 58 -3.91 -4.68 17.63
C ILE A 58 -3.42 -4.23 19.01
N GLY A 59 -2.11 -4.01 19.15
CA GLY A 59 -1.49 -3.63 20.40
C GLY A 59 -1.34 -4.78 21.40
N GLY A 60 -0.23 -5.51 21.33
CA GLY A 60 0.04 -6.62 22.23
C GLY A 60 1.50 -7.04 22.26
N GLU A 61 1.85 -7.90 23.22
CA GLU A 61 3.17 -8.50 23.26
C GLU A 61 3.30 -9.64 22.25
N TRP A 62 4.37 -9.60 21.47
CA TRP A 62 4.68 -10.66 20.53
C TRP A 62 6.19 -10.82 20.33
N ASN A 63 6.84 -11.48 21.27
CA ASN A 63 8.28 -11.59 21.41
C ASN A 63 8.92 -12.61 20.45
N ILE A 64 8.73 -12.45 19.15
CA ILE A 64 9.40 -13.24 18.11
C ILE A 64 10.08 -12.32 17.08
N SER A 65 10.98 -12.89 16.29
CA SER A 65 11.69 -12.11 15.27
C SER A 65 10.74 -11.54 14.20
N PRO A 66 11.05 -10.39 13.61
CA PRO A 66 10.26 -9.81 12.53
C PRO A 66 10.08 -10.75 11.32
N ASP A 67 11.05 -11.62 11.03
CA ASP A 67 10.93 -12.62 9.97
C ASP A 67 9.90 -13.68 10.30
N ASN A 68 9.85 -14.14 11.56
CA ASN A 68 8.83 -15.09 12.01
C ASN A 68 7.44 -14.44 12.00
N LYS A 69 7.33 -13.16 12.41
CA LYS A 69 6.08 -12.37 12.28
C LYS A 69 5.61 -12.32 10.83
N ARG A 70 6.52 -12.03 9.89
CA ARG A 70 6.23 -12.02 8.46
C ARG A 70 5.75 -13.39 7.98
N GLY A 71 6.42 -14.47 8.38
CA GLY A 71 6.03 -15.85 8.06
C GLY A 71 4.60 -16.15 8.54
N TYR A 72 4.29 -15.78 9.77
CA TYR A 72 2.94 -15.93 10.33
C TYR A 72 1.88 -15.24 9.50
N PHE A 73 2.06 -13.94 9.18
CA PHE A 73 1.08 -13.19 8.39
C PHE A 73 0.95 -13.73 6.97
N SER A 74 2.05 -14.18 6.35
CA SER A 74 2.01 -14.80 5.03
C SER A 74 1.22 -16.12 5.03
N ASN A 75 1.43 -16.96 6.05
CA ASN A 75 0.68 -18.22 6.22
C ASN A 75 -0.79 -17.96 6.53
N ARG A 76 -1.09 -16.97 7.38
CA ARG A 76 -2.46 -16.56 7.66
C ARG A 76 -3.17 -16.05 6.41
N PHE A 77 -2.51 -15.20 5.60
CA PHE A 77 -3.04 -14.74 4.32
C PHE A 77 -3.34 -15.91 3.39
N LYS A 78 -2.41 -16.88 3.27
CA LYS A 78 -2.63 -18.08 2.48
C LYS A 78 -3.90 -18.78 2.93
N LYS A 79 -3.99 -19.14 4.21
CA LYS A 79 -5.10 -19.91 4.76
C LYS A 79 -6.45 -19.17 4.70
N VAL A 80 -6.47 -17.88 5.02
CA VAL A 80 -7.73 -17.12 5.21
C VAL A 80 -8.21 -16.50 3.91
N VAL A 81 -7.28 -16.17 2.98
CA VAL A 81 -7.59 -15.46 1.74
C VAL A 81 -7.37 -16.35 0.52
N LYS A 82 -6.12 -16.80 0.29
CA LYS A 82 -5.80 -17.54 -0.94
C LYS A 82 -6.61 -18.82 -1.07
N ASP A 83 -6.62 -19.63 -0.05
CA ASP A 83 -7.31 -20.94 -0.07
C ASP A 83 -8.84 -20.74 -0.17
N LYS A 84 -9.37 -19.70 0.51
CA LYS A 84 -10.80 -19.37 0.48
C LYS A 84 -11.28 -18.88 -0.89
N PHE A 85 -10.47 -18.08 -1.58
CA PHE A 85 -10.83 -17.46 -2.87
C PHE A 85 -10.17 -18.13 -4.08
N GLY A 86 -9.49 -19.27 -3.90
CA GLY A 86 -8.84 -20.00 -4.99
C GLY A 86 -7.72 -19.20 -5.69
N LEU A 87 -7.01 -18.32 -4.98
CA LEU A 87 -5.99 -17.47 -5.58
C LEU A 87 -4.70 -18.25 -5.86
N GLY A 88 -4.15 -18.06 -7.06
CA GLY A 88 -2.93 -18.71 -7.52
C GLY A 88 -1.65 -18.28 -6.79
N ILE A 89 -0.52 -18.84 -7.25
CA ILE A 89 0.79 -18.64 -6.63
C ILE A 89 1.24 -17.17 -6.68
N ASP A 90 0.84 -16.42 -7.69
CA ASP A 90 1.25 -15.03 -7.93
C ASP A 90 0.65 -14.03 -6.95
N TYR A 91 -0.36 -14.45 -6.18
CA TYR A 91 -1.01 -13.60 -5.18
C TYR A 91 -0.35 -13.74 -3.82
N GLY A 92 0.00 -12.60 -3.22
CA GLY A 92 0.58 -12.50 -1.88
C GLY A 92 0.08 -11.26 -1.14
N LEU A 93 0.55 -11.04 0.09
CA LEU A 93 0.25 -9.82 0.84
C LEU A 93 0.63 -8.55 0.06
N TYR A 94 1.66 -8.62 -0.79
CA TYR A 94 2.08 -7.50 -1.60
C TYR A 94 1.09 -7.15 -2.72
N SER A 95 0.22 -8.06 -3.10
CA SER A 95 -0.83 -7.82 -4.10
C SER A 95 -1.82 -6.75 -3.65
N TYR A 96 -2.08 -6.61 -2.34
CA TYR A 96 -2.88 -5.48 -1.83
C TYR A 96 -2.26 -4.13 -2.18
N ARG A 97 -0.94 -4.02 -2.05
CA ARG A 97 -0.23 -2.80 -2.42
C ARG A 97 -0.38 -2.50 -3.92
N HIS A 98 -0.22 -3.50 -4.77
CA HIS A 98 -0.41 -3.34 -6.22
C HIS A 98 -1.82 -2.86 -6.54
N THR A 99 -2.83 -3.55 -6.04
CA THR A 99 -4.24 -3.20 -6.26
C THR A 99 -4.54 -1.77 -5.81
N TYR A 100 -4.11 -1.41 -4.59
CA TYR A 100 -4.39 -0.09 -4.03
C TYR A 100 -3.71 1.04 -4.82
N ILE A 101 -2.46 0.87 -5.20
CA ILE A 101 -1.71 1.85 -6.01
C ILE A 101 -2.37 2.01 -7.39
N THR A 102 -2.74 0.91 -8.04
CA THR A 102 -3.44 0.94 -9.34
C THR A 102 -4.76 1.70 -9.24
N MET A 103 -5.55 1.42 -8.22
CA MET A 103 -6.83 2.12 -7.99
C MET A 103 -6.64 3.61 -7.79
N ILE A 104 -5.72 4.01 -6.91
CA ILE A 104 -5.43 5.42 -6.66
C ILE A 104 -4.92 6.11 -7.93
N TYR A 105 -4.02 5.47 -8.68
CA TYR A 105 -3.50 6.05 -9.91
C TYR A 105 -4.62 6.34 -10.91
N ARG A 106 -5.49 5.35 -11.16
CA ARG A 106 -6.63 5.50 -12.07
C ARG A 106 -7.61 6.58 -11.64
N GLU A 107 -7.85 6.75 -10.33
CA GLU A 107 -8.69 7.84 -9.84
C GLU A 107 -8.01 9.21 -9.97
N LEU A 108 -6.71 9.29 -9.72
CA LEU A 108 -5.95 10.54 -9.90
C LEU A 108 -5.92 10.99 -11.37
N THR A 109 -5.77 10.08 -12.33
CA THR A 109 -5.74 10.40 -13.76
C THR A 109 -7.08 10.90 -14.31
N LYS A 110 -8.18 10.67 -13.61
CA LYS A 110 -9.49 11.27 -13.97
C LYS A 110 -9.58 12.77 -13.64
N GLN A 111 -8.76 13.24 -12.71
CA GLN A 111 -8.85 14.59 -12.15
C GLN A 111 -7.64 15.47 -12.48
N TYR A 112 -6.50 14.85 -12.72
CA TYR A 112 -5.21 15.51 -12.87
C TYR A 112 -4.51 15.06 -14.15
N SER A 113 -3.58 15.88 -14.64
CA SER A 113 -2.66 15.44 -15.68
C SER A 113 -1.85 14.21 -15.24
N GLU A 114 -1.37 13.43 -16.19
CA GLU A 114 -0.58 12.22 -15.89
C GLU A 114 0.64 12.53 -15.01
N PHE A 115 1.34 13.62 -15.29
CA PHE A 115 2.49 14.06 -14.50
C PHE A 115 2.11 14.41 -13.06
N GLU A 116 1.02 15.14 -12.87
CA GLU A 116 0.53 15.51 -11.54
C GLU A 116 0.01 14.29 -10.77
N ALA A 117 -0.72 13.39 -11.44
CA ALA A 117 -1.19 12.14 -10.86
C ALA A 117 -0.02 11.28 -10.36
N LYS A 118 1.04 11.14 -11.15
CA LYS A 118 2.26 10.44 -10.75
C LYS A 118 2.97 11.12 -9.59
N SER A 119 3.07 12.46 -9.60
CA SER A 119 3.70 13.23 -8.52
C SER A 119 2.98 13.02 -7.18
N ARG A 120 1.66 13.09 -7.17
CA ARG A 120 0.82 12.82 -5.98
C ARG A 120 0.96 11.37 -5.52
N LEU A 121 0.96 10.44 -6.45
CA LEU A 121 1.11 9.01 -6.16
C LEU A 121 2.48 8.70 -5.55
N MET A 122 3.56 9.35 -5.99
CA MET A 122 4.88 9.22 -5.37
C MET A 122 4.87 9.57 -3.88
N GLN A 123 4.19 10.62 -3.48
CA GLN A 123 4.08 11.03 -2.08
C GLN A 123 3.35 9.97 -1.25
N ILE A 124 2.26 9.40 -1.79
CA ILE A 124 1.48 8.35 -1.14
C ILE A 124 2.31 7.07 -0.99
N THR A 125 2.92 6.62 -2.08
CA THR A 125 3.61 5.33 -2.14
C THR A 125 5.01 5.34 -1.56
N GLY A 126 5.63 6.54 -1.49
CA GLY A 126 7.00 6.73 -1.00
C GLY A 126 8.09 6.36 -2.01
N HIS A 127 7.79 6.33 -3.31
CA HIS A 127 8.82 6.18 -4.33
C HIS A 127 9.74 7.42 -4.33
N SER A 128 11.04 7.18 -4.43
CA SER A 128 12.06 8.23 -4.37
C SER A 128 12.30 8.94 -5.70
N SER A 129 11.83 8.38 -6.80
CA SER A 129 11.99 8.95 -8.14
C SER A 129 10.81 8.61 -9.04
N MET A 130 10.53 9.50 -10.01
CA MET A 130 9.53 9.28 -11.04
C MET A 130 9.82 8.01 -11.84
N LYS A 131 11.08 7.78 -12.20
CA LYS A 131 11.51 6.58 -12.93
C LYS A 131 11.16 5.28 -12.21
N SER A 132 11.32 5.22 -10.88
CA SER A 132 10.98 4.03 -10.09
C SER A 132 9.47 3.82 -10.00
N LEU A 133 8.69 4.90 -9.92
CA LEU A 133 7.23 4.81 -9.96
C LEU A 133 6.74 4.35 -11.34
N GLU A 134 7.26 4.89 -12.42
CA GLU A 134 6.87 4.52 -13.79
C GLU A 134 7.19 3.07 -14.12
N ALA A 135 8.36 2.57 -13.71
CA ALA A 135 8.67 1.16 -13.82
C ALA A 135 7.64 0.31 -13.07
N TYR A 136 7.34 0.69 -11.81
CA TYR A 136 6.35 0.00 -10.99
C TYR A 136 4.94 0.01 -11.63
N LEU A 137 4.48 1.15 -12.15
CA LEU A 137 3.16 1.24 -12.80
C LEU A 137 3.05 0.38 -14.06
N ARG A 138 4.13 0.26 -14.83
CA ARG A 138 4.19 -0.65 -15.99
C ARG A 138 4.15 -2.11 -15.58
N ASP A 139 4.90 -2.47 -14.55
CA ASP A 139 4.97 -3.85 -14.05
C ASP A 139 3.63 -4.36 -13.53
N ILE A 140 2.77 -3.46 -13.05
CA ILE A 140 1.42 -3.81 -12.54
C ILE A 140 0.30 -3.50 -13.55
N ASP A 141 0.66 -3.17 -14.79
CA ASP A 141 -0.32 -2.86 -15.86
C ASP A 141 -1.34 -1.78 -15.44
N ALA A 142 -0.88 -0.78 -14.72
CA ALA A 142 -1.74 0.32 -14.23
C ALA A 142 -2.05 1.35 -15.31
N ILE A 143 -1.20 1.46 -16.32
CA ILE A 143 -1.34 2.37 -17.45
C ILE A 143 -2.03 1.61 -18.59
N LEU A 144 -3.26 1.99 -18.89
CA LEU A 144 -4.02 1.44 -20.00
C LEU A 144 -3.83 2.29 -21.25
N ALA A 145 -3.83 1.65 -22.41
CA ALA A 145 -3.87 2.37 -23.67
C ALA A 145 -5.18 3.17 -23.78
N GLU A 146 -5.10 4.34 -24.40
CA GLU A 146 -6.29 5.12 -24.72
C GLU A 146 -7.10 4.43 -25.82
N ASP A 147 -8.38 4.74 -25.89
CA ASP A 147 -9.24 4.29 -26.99
C ASP A 147 -8.80 5.01 -28.29
N TYR A 148 -8.28 4.25 -29.23
CA TYR A 148 -7.79 4.75 -30.52
C TYR A 148 -8.83 4.69 -31.65
N SER A 149 -10.08 4.34 -31.35
CA SER A 149 -11.15 4.21 -32.37
C SER A 149 -11.34 5.49 -33.16
N SER A 150 -11.24 6.65 -32.49
CA SER A 150 -11.38 7.97 -33.13
C SER A 150 -10.33 8.25 -34.22
N TYR A 151 -9.10 7.77 -34.06
CA TYR A 151 -8.05 7.93 -35.06
C TYR A 151 -8.34 7.10 -36.33
N ILE A 152 -8.94 5.92 -36.15
CA ILE A 152 -9.34 5.05 -37.27
C ILE A 152 -10.56 5.64 -38.00
N GLU A 153 -11.51 6.20 -37.26
CA GLU A 153 -12.71 6.85 -37.84
C GLU A 153 -12.37 8.07 -38.66
N GLN A 154 -11.43 8.89 -38.18
CA GLN A 154 -10.93 10.05 -38.95
C GLN A 154 -10.25 9.63 -40.24
N SER A 155 -9.42 8.61 -40.23
CA SER A 155 -8.74 8.12 -41.42
C SER A 155 -9.68 7.52 -42.49
N LYS A 156 -10.92 7.19 -42.12
CA LYS A 156 -11.95 6.70 -43.05
C LYS A 156 -12.76 7.84 -43.69
N LYS A 157 -12.80 9.01 -43.06
CA LYS A 157 -13.50 10.21 -43.59
C LYS A 157 -12.67 10.96 -44.63
N ASP A 158 -11.35 10.76 -44.62
CA ASP A 158 -10.41 11.43 -45.54
C ASP A 158 -10.14 10.61 -46.82
N LYS A 159 -10.92 9.53 -47.06
CA LYS A 159 -10.92 8.73 -48.28
C LYS A 159 -12.28 8.87 -49.01
#